data_4bb027c8323134fb8c2318cb60cc2bf3
#
_entry.id   4bb027c8323134fb8c2318cb60cc2bf3
#
_cell.length_a   1.000
_cell.length_b   1.000
_cell.length_c   1.000
_cell.angle_alpha   90.00
_cell.angle_beta   90.00
_cell.angle_gamma   90.00
#
_symmetry.space_group_name_H-M   'P 1'
#
loop_
_entity.id
_entity.type
_entity.pdbx_description
1 polymer ?
#
loop_
_entity_poly.entity_id
_entity_poly.type
_entity_poly.pdbx_seq_one_letter_code
_entity_poly.pdbx_strand_id
1 'polypeptide(L)'
;VIAWEEGCLKCARCVKKDCVYKVYEKRGLDPRQMLDSLDSMCKDCFRCVQNCPNRLIQKGLNPTYKVLGDHYWTPEIISGLWFQAETGRIPVSGAGYGGSFSGPGFDAMWTDMSEIVRPTRDGIHGREYISTTVDLGRKVINLAFDAEGKIISPTPPLIEIPLPVIFDLLPWSPSRERITKVLLEGAKKLGTLAVVPETEWAYEMEPYLNEIILYLNNNPDHLDSTLLKGLRMVEIPDGENVIVQQKRLKERKPELVIAIRLCLNPKASERVLQLAGDGAEVIHLWADEYGLEQGDKPLFIKERLKEIHLSLVEAGIRDQITLIAGGGIAMAEHMAKLIICGADAVTVDIPLLVAMECRVCRRCKEGIACPVELDMVDPEWGSSRIRNLMAGWYNQLLEILGAMGLREVRRLRGEMGRAMFFEDLEKEIF
;
A
#
# COMPACT_ATOMS: atom_id res chain seq x y z
N VAL A 1 -6.17 20.40 -18.96
CA VAL A 1 -5.67 20.86 -20.27
C VAL A 1 -5.82 22.36 -20.37
N ILE A 2 -4.78 23.02 -20.83
CA ILE A 2 -4.81 24.44 -21.16
C ILE A 2 -4.97 24.57 -22.66
N ALA A 3 -6.15 24.97 -23.10
CA ALA A 3 -6.46 25.20 -24.50
C ALA A 3 -6.08 26.65 -24.92
N TRP A 4 -5.74 26.80 -26.18
CA TRP A 4 -5.42 28.08 -26.81
C TRP A 4 -6.32 28.29 -28.01
N GLU A 5 -6.80 29.49 -28.14
CA GLU A 5 -7.54 29.92 -29.32
C GLU A 5 -6.62 30.65 -30.28
N GLU A 6 -7.02 30.76 -31.55
CA GLU A 6 -6.32 31.56 -32.53
C GLU A 6 -6.28 33.05 -32.16
N GLY A 7 -5.26 33.75 -32.55
CA GLY A 7 -5.10 35.18 -32.25
C GLY A 7 -4.10 35.52 -31.17
N CYS A 8 -3.20 34.63 -30.81
CA CYS A 8 -2.14 34.87 -29.87
C CYS A 8 -1.23 36.04 -30.30
N LEU A 9 -1.07 37.04 -29.45
CA LEU A 9 -0.20 38.21 -29.66
C LEU A 9 1.30 37.89 -29.50
N LYS A 10 1.68 36.66 -29.16
CA LYS A 10 3.07 36.24 -28.86
C LYS A 10 3.77 37.08 -27.80
N CYS A 11 3.02 37.72 -26.90
CA CYS A 11 3.55 38.57 -25.82
C CYS A 11 4.35 37.81 -24.76
N ALA A 12 4.30 36.48 -24.75
CA ALA A 12 4.99 35.58 -23.84
C ALA A 12 4.71 35.81 -22.34
N ARG A 13 3.69 36.56 -21.93
CA ARG A 13 3.37 36.83 -20.54
C ARG A 13 3.12 35.56 -19.75
N CYS A 14 2.28 34.65 -20.30
CA CYS A 14 1.96 33.38 -19.68
C CYS A 14 3.19 32.51 -19.43
N VAL A 15 4.17 32.52 -20.34
CA VAL A 15 5.41 31.72 -20.25
C VAL A 15 6.42 32.36 -19.28
N LYS A 16 6.68 33.68 -19.42
CA LYS A 16 7.80 34.33 -18.73
C LYS A 16 7.41 34.98 -17.38
N LYS A 17 6.16 35.40 -17.24
CA LYS A 17 5.76 36.26 -16.10
C LYS A 17 4.66 35.67 -15.25
N ASP A 18 3.61 35.12 -15.87
CA ASP A 18 2.39 34.76 -15.14
C ASP A 18 2.46 33.38 -14.52
N CYS A 19 3.09 32.40 -15.18
CA CYS A 19 3.21 31.05 -14.64
C CYS A 19 4.48 30.85 -13.83
N VAL A 20 4.37 30.98 -12.51
CA VAL A 20 5.47 30.73 -11.57
C VAL A 20 5.81 29.25 -11.40
N TYR A 21 4.93 28.36 -11.86
CA TYR A 21 5.07 26.90 -11.75
C TYR A 21 5.68 26.26 -12.99
N LYS A 22 6.17 27.05 -13.92
CA LYS A 22 6.86 26.59 -15.14
C LYS A 22 6.07 25.64 -16.05
N VAL A 23 4.74 25.66 -15.98
CA VAL A 23 3.84 24.83 -16.79
C VAL A 23 4.10 24.98 -18.30
N TYR A 24 4.63 26.12 -18.69
CA TYR A 24 4.91 26.47 -20.09
C TYR A 24 6.42 26.47 -20.44
N GLU A 25 7.28 25.91 -19.61
CA GLU A 25 8.74 26.00 -19.77
C GLU A 25 9.23 25.44 -21.12
N LYS A 26 8.60 24.37 -21.59
CA LYS A 26 8.89 23.76 -22.89
C LYS A 26 8.18 24.42 -24.08
N ARG A 27 7.33 25.41 -23.83
CA ARG A 27 6.61 26.12 -24.88
C ARG A 27 7.51 27.15 -25.54
N GLY A 28 7.68 27.03 -26.86
CA GLY A 28 8.20 28.12 -27.71
C GLY A 28 7.25 29.32 -27.74
N LEU A 29 7.73 30.46 -28.21
CA LEU A 29 6.93 31.68 -28.37
C LEU A 29 6.01 31.59 -29.62
N ASP A 30 6.20 30.62 -30.50
CA ASP A 30 5.34 30.39 -31.67
C ASP A 30 4.17 29.48 -31.27
N PRO A 31 2.91 29.97 -31.39
CA PRO A 31 1.73 29.15 -31.10
C PRO A 31 1.64 27.86 -31.96
N ARG A 32 2.25 27.85 -33.14
CA ARG A 32 2.28 26.66 -34.00
C ARG A 32 3.28 25.61 -33.55
N GLN A 33 4.21 25.99 -32.67
CA GLN A 33 5.21 25.09 -32.07
C GLN A 33 4.92 24.82 -30.59
N MET A 34 3.72 25.11 -30.14
CA MET A 34 3.36 24.88 -28.75
C MET A 34 3.31 23.38 -28.45
N LEU A 35 4.34 22.92 -27.79
CA LEU A 35 4.31 21.63 -27.10
C LEU A 35 3.25 21.68 -26.00
N ASP A 36 2.72 20.53 -25.65
CA ASP A 36 1.74 20.40 -24.58
C ASP A 36 2.25 21.05 -23.29
N SER A 37 1.33 21.69 -22.58
CA SER A 37 1.61 22.20 -21.25
C SER A 37 1.91 21.05 -20.28
N LEU A 38 2.84 21.26 -19.35
CA LEU A 38 3.08 20.32 -18.25
C LEU A 38 1.93 20.45 -17.23
N ASP A 39 0.78 19.87 -17.57
CA ASP A 39 -0.46 20.04 -16.79
C ASP A 39 -0.31 19.59 -15.35
N SER A 40 0.52 18.58 -15.08
CA SER A 40 0.85 18.09 -13.74
C SER A 40 1.49 19.16 -12.83
N MET A 41 2.16 20.14 -13.40
CA MET A 41 2.77 21.25 -12.65
C MET A 41 1.79 22.39 -12.36
N CYS A 42 0.60 22.38 -12.95
CA CYS A 42 -0.39 23.43 -12.77
C CYS A 42 -1.03 23.36 -11.38
N LYS A 43 -0.95 24.47 -10.63
CA LYS A 43 -1.55 24.62 -9.29
C LYS A 43 -2.84 25.43 -9.31
N ASP A 44 -3.53 25.50 -10.43
CA ASP A 44 -4.85 26.13 -10.59
C ASP A 44 -4.96 27.60 -10.14
N CYS A 45 -3.86 28.35 -10.20
CA CYS A 45 -3.84 29.75 -9.76
C CYS A 45 -4.51 30.72 -10.74
N PHE A 46 -4.89 30.28 -11.95
CA PHE A 46 -5.58 31.04 -13.00
C PHE A 46 -4.90 32.35 -13.49
N ARG A 47 -3.71 32.69 -13.00
CA ARG A 47 -3.01 33.94 -13.40
C ARG A 47 -2.80 34.05 -14.91
N CYS A 48 -2.45 32.96 -15.58
CA CYS A 48 -2.29 32.95 -17.04
C CYS A 48 -3.63 33.19 -17.77
N VAL A 49 -4.74 32.68 -17.25
CA VAL A 49 -6.09 32.88 -17.79
C VAL A 49 -6.51 34.34 -17.64
N GLN A 50 -6.36 34.89 -16.43
CA GLN A 50 -6.78 36.27 -16.11
C GLN A 50 -5.94 37.34 -16.82
N ASN A 51 -4.63 37.09 -16.96
CA ASN A 51 -3.69 38.07 -17.50
C ASN A 51 -3.47 37.96 -19.02
N CYS A 52 -4.12 37.03 -19.70
CA CYS A 52 -4.05 36.96 -21.16
C CYS A 52 -4.78 38.13 -21.79
N PRO A 53 -4.11 39.04 -22.56
CA PRO A 53 -4.75 40.25 -23.11
C PRO A 53 -5.93 39.93 -24.02
N ASN A 54 -5.83 38.83 -24.79
CA ASN A 54 -6.89 38.42 -25.70
C ASN A 54 -7.80 37.33 -25.13
N ARG A 55 -7.65 36.98 -23.82
CA ARG A 55 -8.45 35.95 -23.14
C ARG A 55 -8.46 34.60 -23.83
N LEU A 56 -7.35 34.23 -24.45
CA LEU A 56 -7.22 33.02 -25.27
C LEU A 56 -6.90 31.75 -24.48
N ILE A 57 -6.59 31.88 -23.18
CA ILE A 57 -6.22 30.75 -22.37
C ILE A 57 -7.44 30.28 -21.60
N GLN A 58 -7.85 29.07 -21.90
CA GLN A 58 -8.92 28.38 -21.20
C GLN A 58 -8.36 27.17 -20.46
N LYS A 59 -8.93 26.84 -19.31
CA LYS A 59 -8.58 25.66 -18.55
C LYS A 59 -9.80 24.74 -18.45
N GLY A 60 -9.60 23.50 -18.83
CA GLY A 60 -10.61 22.46 -18.74
C GLY A 60 -10.00 21.13 -18.29
N LEU A 61 -10.83 20.18 -17.91
CA LEU A 61 -10.38 18.81 -17.62
C LEU A 61 -9.89 18.16 -18.92
N ASN A 62 -8.74 17.48 -18.83
CA ASN A 62 -8.25 16.68 -19.92
C ASN A 62 -9.23 15.52 -20.18
N PRO A 63 -9.71 15.32 -21.41
CA PRO A 63 -10.55 14.17 -21.72
C PRO A 63 -9.94 12.82 -21.31
N THR A 64 -8.61 12.67 -21.43
CA THR A 64 -7.92 11.46 -21.00
C THR A 64 -7.91 11.26 -19.49
N TYR A 65 -8.05 12.34 -18.71
CA TYR A 65 -8.19 12.26 -17.25
C TYR A 65 -9.51 11.58 -16.85
N LYS A 66 -10.59 11.86 -17.57
CA LYS A 66 -11.92 11.30 -17.28
C LYS A 66 -12.02 9.79 -17.53
N VAL A 67 -11.11 9.22 -18.33
CA VAL A 67 -11.07 7.79 -18.66
C VAL A 67 -9.99 7.04 -17.88
N LEU A 68 -9.36 7.67 -16.90
CA LEU A 68 -8.43 6.99 -15.97
C LEU A 68 -9.22 6.16 -14.97
N GLY A 69 -8.74 4.93 -14.75
CA GLY A 69 -9.25 4.08 -13.69
C GLY A 69 -10.70 3.65 -13.85
N ASP A 70 -11.41 3.64 -12.73
CA ASP A 70 -12.82 3.22 -12.62
C ASP A 70 -13.51 3.92 -11.44
N HIS A 71 -14.62 3.35 -10.97
CA HIS A 71 -15.41 3.90 -9.86
C HIS A 71 -14.68 3.90 -8.51
N TYR A 72 -13.72 2.99 -8.29
CA TYR A 72 -12.93 2.89 -7.06
C TYR A 72 -11.56 3.54 -7.23
N TRP A 73 -10.83 3.16 -8.28
CA TRP A 73 -9.55 3.73 -8.65
C TRP A 73 -9.78 5.00 -9.48
N THR A 74 -10.21 6.06 -8.82
CA THR A 74 -10.62 7.30 -9.48
C THR A 74 -9.44 8.04 -10.10
N PRO A 75 -9.70 8.94 -11.08
CA PRO A 75 -8.66 9.79 -11.65
C PRO A 75 -7.88 10.61 -10.61
N GLU A 76 -8.55 11.04 -9.53
CA GLU A 76 -7.96 11.78 -8.43
C GLU A 76 -6.94 10.92 -7.67
N ILE A 77 -7.31 9.69 -7.34
CA ILE A 77 -6.41 8.72 -6.68
C ILE A 77 -5.19 8.44 -7.57
N ILE A 78 -5.42 8.11 -8.84
CA ILE A 78 -4.34 7.78 -9.80
C ILE A 78 -3.38 8.96 -9.95
N SER A 79 -3.90 10.18 -10.18
CA SER A 79 -3.05 11.35 -10.33
C SER A 79 -2.33 11.74 -9.05
N GLY A 80 -2.95 11.51 -7.89
CA GLY A 80 -2.33 11.69 -6.57
C GLY A 80 -1.16 10.74 -6.36
N LEU A 81 -1.33 9.46 -6.72
CA LEU A 81 -0.27 8.45 -6.65
C LEU A 81 0.88 8.77 -7.62
N TRP A 82 0.59 9.22 -8.85
CA TRP A 82 1.62 9.68 -9.79
C TRP A 82 2.45 10.83 -9.23
N PHE A 83 1.78 11.83 -8.62
CA PHE A 83 2.47 12.95 -7.99
C PHE A 83 3.38 12.49 -6.84
N GLN A 84 2.90 11.59 -5.99
CA GLN A 84 3.68 11.04 -4.88
C GLN A 84 4.87 10.22 -5.39
N ALA A 85 4.65 9.38 -6.41
CA ALA A 85 5.70 8.57 -7.02
C ALA A 85 6.78 9.41 -7.72
N GLU A 86 6.40 10.54 -8.30
CA GLU A 86 7.35 11.47 -8.94
C GLU A 86 8.16 12.27 -7.92
N THR A 87 7.51 12.76 -6.85
CA THR A 87 8.07 13.79 -5.99
C THR A 87 8.51 13.29 -4.60
N GLY A 88 8.02 12.13 -4.16
CA GLY A 88 8.18 11.63 -2.79
C GLY A 88 7.43 12.47 -1.74
N ARG A 89 6.46 13.30 -2.17
CA ARG A 89 5.73 14.24 -1.30
C ARG A 89 4.26 13.91 -1.27
N ILE A 90 3.65 14.08 -0.11
CA ILE A 90 2.19 14.11 0.01
C ILE A 90 1.65 15.37 -0.69
N PRO A 91 0.50 15.28 -1.40
CA PRO A 91 -0.05 16.41 -2.17
C PRO A 91 -0.37 17.62 -1.33
N VAL A 92 -0.86 17.40 -0.11
CA VAL A 92 -1.18 18.45 0.87
C VAL A 92 -0.74 17.98 2.24
N SER A 93 0.08 18.79 2.91
CA SER A 93 0.49 18.50 4.29
C SER A 93 -0.68 18.72 5.25
N GLY A 94 -0.96 17.72 6.08
CA GLY A 94 -1.88 17.77 7.21
C GLY A 94 -3.35 17.49 6.91
N ALA A 95 -3.92 17.98 5.83
CA ALA A 95 -5.33 17.75 5.51
C ALA A 95 -5.54 16.77 4.35
N GLY A 96 -4.53 16.35 3.79
CA GLY A 96 -4.24 15.31 2.87
C GLY A 96 -5.09 15.14 1.65
N TYR A 97 -6.27 14.76 1.79
CA TYR A 97 -7.05 14.16 0.74
C TYR A 97 -8.11 15.11 0.19
N GLY A 98 -8.08 15.34 -1.11
CA GLY A 98 -9.06 16.18 -1.81
C GLY A 98 -10.30 15.41 -2.30
N GLY A 99 -10.53 14.19 -1.84
CA GLY A 99 -11.69 13.38 -2.19
C GLY A 99 -12.90 13.63 -1.30
N SER A 100 -13.90 12.75 -1.41
CA SER A 100 -15.10 12.81 -0.60
C SER A 100 -14.80 12.52 0.87
N PHE A 101 -15.46 13.24 1.78
CA PHE A 101 -15.35 12.99 3.22
C PHE A 101 -16.27 11.87 3.71
N SER A 102 -17.10 11.34 2.86
CA SER A 102 -18.00 10.23 3.14
C SER A 102 -18.21 9.41 1.88
N GLY A 103 -18.29 8.11 2.03
CA GLY A 103 -18.46 7.17 0.92
C GLY A 103 -18.38 5.74 1.43
N PRO A 104 -18.47 4.75 0.54
CA PRO A 104 -18.28 3.36 0.90
C PRO A 104 -16.80 3.04 1.21
N GLY A 105 -16.58 1.91 1.84
CA GLY A 105 -15.25 1.39 2.07
C GLY A 105 -14.46 2.19 3.12
N PHE A 106 -13.25 2.59 2.80
CA PHE A 106 -12.40 3.37 3.72
C PHE A 106 -12.95 4.77 4.01
N ASP A 107 -13.76 5.35 3.13
CA ASP A 107 -14.36 6.65 3.32
C ASP A 107 -15.51 6.64 4.36
N ALA A 108 -15.98 5.45 4.75
CA ALA A 108 -16.93 5.25 5.84
C ALA A 108 -16.26 5.09 7.22
N MET A 109 -14.98 5.45 7.35
CA MET A 109 -14.23 5.38 8.59
C MET A 109 -13.42 6.66 8.81
N TRP A 110 -13.57 7.26 9.98
CA TRP A 110 -12.81 8.44 10.42
C TRP A 110 -12.01 8.11 11.68
N THR A 111 -10.83 8.71 11.80
CA THR A 111 -10.00 8.58 13.00
C THR A 111 -10.20 9.77 13.93
N ASP A 112 -10.26 9.49 15.23
CA ASP A 112 -10.25 10.54 16.24
C ASP A 112 -8.83 11.12 16.38
N MET A 113 -8.71 12.38 16.04
CA MET A 113 -7.49 13.18 16.14
C MET A 113 -7.52 14.13 17.35
N SER A 114 -8.31 13.82 18.38
CA SER A 114 -8.52 14.69 19.54
C SER A 114 -7.24 15.02 20.33
N GLU A 115 -6.20 14.23 20.18
CA GLU A 115 -4.88 14.47 20.76
C GLU A 115 -4.12 15.64 20.10
N ILE A 116 -4.60 16.18 19.00
CA ILE A 116 -3.98 17.33 18.31
C ILE A 116 -3.78 18.56 19.22
N VAL A 117 -4.56 18.70 20.28
CA VAL A 117 -4.48 19.87 21.19
C VAL A 117 -3.20 19.85 22.06
N ARG A 118 -2.58 18.71 22.27
CA ARG A 118 -1.32 18.58 23.06
C ARG A 118 -0.04 18.45 22.24
N PRO A 119 -0.06 18.13 21.00
CA PRO A 119 1.09 17.61 20.24
C PRO A 119 1.95 18.67 19.60
N THR A 120 1.67 19.94 19.71
CA THR A 120 2.62 20.98 19.26
C THR A 120 3.98 20.85 19.97
N ARG A 121 4.04 20.21 21.13
CA ARG A 121 5.30 19.85 21.80
C ARG A 121 5.87 18.51 21.34
N ASP A 122 5.04 17.49 21.13
CA ASP A 122 5.48 16.12 20.85
C ASP A 122 5.27 15.72 19.38
N GLY A 123 4.30 16.31 18.66
CA GLY A 123 3.97 15.94 17.30
C GLY A 123 4.91 16.49 16.23
N ILE A 124 5.40 17.72 16.39
CA ILE A 124 6.32 18.32 15.40
C ILE A 124 7.78 18.00 15.72
N HIS A 125 8.14 17.95 16.99
CA HIS A 125 9.51 17.70 17.45
C HIS A 125 9.78 16.26 17.89
N GLY A 126 8.80 15.37 17.77
CA GLY A 126 8.88 13.96 18.21
C GLY A 126 8.76 12.94 17.09
N ARG A 127 8.66 13.37 15.82
CA ARG A 127 8.52 12.45 14.68
C ARG A 127 9.72 11.52 14.52
N GLU A 128 10.90 11.97 14.83
CA GLU A 128 12.13 11.18 14.84
C GLU A 128 12.13 10.04 15.86
N TYR A 129 11.23 10.10 16.84
CA TYR A 129 11.05 9.05 17.86
C TYR A 129 9.87 8.12 17.58
N ILE A 130 9.15 8.31 16.47
CA ILE A 130 8.04 7.46 16.08
C ILE A 130 8.58 6.26 15.29
N SER A 131 8.34 5.05 15.83
CA SER A 131 8.68 3.81 15.15
C SER A 131 7.52 3.31 14.30
N THR A 132 7.80 3.04 13.03
CA THR A 132 6.86 2.38 12.11
C THR A 132 7.19 0.90 11.90
N THR A 133 8.19 0.41 12.61
CA THR A 133 8.68 -0.96 12.50
C THR A 133 7.68 -1.97 13.02
N VAL A 134 7.52 -3.07 12.31
CA VAL A 134 6.68 -4.21 12.69
C VAL A 134 7.45 -5.52 12.56
N ASP A 135 7.06 -6.51 13.37
CA ASP A 135 7.62 -7.86 13.32
C ASP A 135 6.61 -8.83 12.74
N LEU A 136 7.04 -9.63 11.80
CA LEU A 136 6.28 -10.70 11.16
C LEU A 136 6.71 -12.05 11.75
N GLY A 137 5.76 -12.86 12.17
CA GLY A 137 5.99 -14.17 12.76
C GLY A 137 5.13 -14.40 13.99
N ARG A 138 5.27 -15.57 14.59
CA ARG A 138 4.55 -15.91 15.83
C ARG A 138 5.32 -15.38 17.05
N LYS A 139 4.63 -14.70 17.94
CA LYS A 139 5.19 -14.11 19.16
C LYS A 139 4.87 -14.99 20.37
N VAL A 140 5.78 -15.03 21.33
CA VAL A 140 5.52 -15.67 22.63
C VAL A 140 4.72 -14.73 23.52
N ILE A 141 3.78 -15.28 24.30
CA ILE A 141 2.99 -14.47 25.23
C ILE A 141 3.87 -14.04 26.42
N ASN A 142 4.64 -14.99 26.96
CA ASN A 142 5.48 -14.78 28.13
C ASN A 142 6.88 -15.33 27.89
N LEU A 143 7.88 -14.59 28.34
CA LEU A 143 9.25 -15.06 28.40
C LEU A 143 9.48 -15.72 29.76
N ALA A 144 9.95 -16.97 29.75
CA ALA A 144 10.41 -17.64 30.95
C ALA A 144 11.94 -17.55 31.06
N PHE A 145 12.44 -17.35 32.25
CA PHE A 145 13.86 -17.22 32.56
C PHE A 145 14.27 -18.29 33.58
N ASP A 146 15.49 -18.78 33.48
CA ASP A 146 16.10 -19.61 34.52
C ASP A 146 16.54 -18.78 35.74
N ALA A 147 17.11 -19.45 36.74
CA ALA A 147 17.59 -18.80 37.93
C ALA A 147 18.77 -17.82 37.69
N GLU A 148 19.47 -18.00 36.60
CA GLU A 148 20.60 -17.18 36.15
C GLU A 148 20.15 -16.00 35.26
N GLY A 149 18.83 -15.87 34.96
CA GLY A 149 18.26 -14.81 34.13
C GLY A 149 18.37 -15.06 32.62
N LYS A 150 18.70 -16.28 32.20
CA LYS A 150 18.73 -16.67 30.78
C LYS A 150 17.33 -17.06 30.31
N ILE A 151 16.98 -16.63 29.07
CA ILE A 151 15.71 -16.99 28.45
C ILE A 151 15.68 -18.50 28.17
N ILE A 152 14.67 -19.18 28.71
CA ILE A 152 14.38 -20.60 28.47
C ILE A 152 13.16 -20.85 27.63
N SER A 153 12.34 -19.80 27.35
CA SER A 153 11.23 -19.91 26.41
C SER A 153 11.74 -20.09 24.98
N PRO A 154 11.11 -20.94 24.16
CA PRO A 154 11.39 -20.98 22.75
C PRO A 154 11.08 -19.62 22.13
N THR A 155 12.04 -19.06 21.40
CA THR A 155 11.87 -17.80 20.67
C THR A 155 11.67 -18.10 19.18
N PRO A 156 10.43 -18.07 18.66
CA PRO A 156 10.18 -18.27 17.23
C PRO A 156 10.90 -17.21 16.42
N PRO A 157 11.25 -17.49 15.14
CA PRO A 157 11.85 -16.53 14.26
C PRO A 157 10.87 -15.40 13.97
N LEU A 158 11.42 -14.17 13.94
CA LEU A 158 10.71 -12.96 13.56
C LEU A 158 11.45 -12.24 12.43
N ILE A 159 10.70 -11.62 11.54
CA ILE A 159 11.23 -10.76 10.48
C ILE A 159 10.78 -9.34 10.77
N GLU A 160 11.74 -8.47 11.04
CA GLU A 160 11.48 -7.05 11.22
C GLU A 160 11.48 -6.34 9.86
N ILE A 161 10.47 -5.48 9.63
CA ILE A 161 10.40 -4.55 8.49
C ILE A 161 10.17 -3.13 9.01
N PRO A 162 10.86 -2.11 8.44
CA PRO A 162 10.83 -0.74 8.96
C PRO A 162 9.52 0.01 8.67
N LEU A 163 8.74 -0.47 7.71
CA LEU A 163 7.44 0.08 7.31
C LEU A 163 6.42 -1.07 7.26
N PRO A 164 5.21 -0.92 7.80
CA PRO A 164 4.21 -1.99 7.81
C PRO A 164 3.55 -2.21 6.44
N VAL A 165 4.36 -2.25 5.38
CA VAL A 165 3.94 -2.44 3.99
C VAL A 165 4.78 -3.53 3.34
N ILE A 166 4.11 -4.48 2.69
CA ILE A 166 4.68 -5.56 1.89
C ILE A 166 4.13 -5.43 0.47
N PHE A 167 4.95 -5.69 -0.53
CA PHE A 167 4.51 -5.68 -1.93
C PHE A 167 3.85 -7.01 -2.28
N ASP A 168 2.59 -6.96 -2.70
CA ASP A 168 1.80 -8.16 -2.99
C ASP A 168 1.88 -8.60 -4.45
N LEU A 169 1.29 -9.75 -4.70
CA LEU A 169 1.02 -10.25 -6.05
C LEU A 169 0.20 -9.22 -6.82
N LEU A 170 0.67 -8.90 -8.01
CA LEU A 170 -0.05 -7.95 -8.86
C LEU A 170 -1.26 -8.64 -9.52
N PRO A 171 -2.45 -8.04 -9.47
CA PRO A 171 -3.66 -8.63 -10.05
C PRO A 171 -3.62 -8.69 -11.58
N TRP A 172 -2.75 -7.90 -12.20
CA TRP A 172 -2.39 -7.94 -13.62
C TRP A 172 -0.99 -7.36 -13.85
N SER A 173 -0.37 -7.77 -14.95
CA SER A 173 0.92 -7.21 -15.35
C SER A 173 1.13 -7.44 -16.85
N PRO A 174 1.63 -6.47 -17.61
CA PRO A 174 1.98 -6.65 -19.02
C PRO A 174 3.30 -7.42 -19.22
N SER A 175 4.20 -7.37 -18.23
CA SER A 175 5.46 -8.13 -18.18
C SER A 175 5.79 -8.44 -16.73
N ARG A 176 5.60 -9.69 -16.33
CA ARG A 176 5.83 -10.09 -14.94
C ARG A 176 7.30 -9.99 -14.56
N GLU A 177 8.20 -10.52 -15.36
CA GLU A 177 9.64 -10.55 -15.09
C GLU A 177 10.24 -9.16 -14.79
N ARG A 178 10.02 -8.19 -15.68
CA ARG A 178 10.56 -6.82 -15.49
C ARG A 178 9.96 -6.12 -14.28
N ILE A 179 8.65 -6.24 -14.11
CA ILE A 179 7.97 -5.58 -13.00
C ILE A 179 8.35 -6.23 -11.68
N THR A 180 8.46 -7.57 -11.61
CA THR A 180 8.96 -8.26 -10.42
C THR A 180 10.36 -7.78 -10.04
N LYS A 181 11.26 -7.57 -11.01
CA LYS A 181 12.58 -6.98 -10.75
C LYS A 181 12.48 -5.57 -10.17
N VAL A 182 11.61 -4.71 -10.71
CA VAL A 182 11.33 -3.37 -10.15
C VAL A 182 10.87 -3.45 -8.70
N LEU A 183 9.93 -4.37 -8.41
CA LEU A 183 9.41 -4.56 -7.04
C LEU A 183 10.52 -5.01 -6.08
N LEU A 184 11.35 -5.98 -6.48
CA LEU A 184 12.45 -6.49 -5.66
C LEU A 184 13.51 -5.42 -5.39
N GLU A 185 13.88 -4.63 -6.39
CA GLU A 185 14.79 -3.49 -6.19
C GLU A 185 14.18 -2.43 -5.27
N GLY A 186 12.88 -2.15 -5.41
CA GLY A 186 12.14 -1.27 -4.52
C GLY A 186 12.10 -1.79 -3.08
N ALA A 187 11.75 -3.06 -2.90
CA ALA A 187 11.70 -3.71 -1.59
C ALA A 187 13.05 -3.68 -0.88
N LYS A 188 14.14 -3.99 -1.61
CA LYS A 188 15.51 -3.95 -1.08
C LYS A 188 15.92 -2.55 -0.62
N LYS A 189 15.62 -1.51 -1.41
CA LYS A 189 15.92 -0.12 -1.06
C LYS A 189 15.12 0.38 0.15
N LEU A 190 13.95 -0.19 0.41
CA LEU A 190 13.06 0.17 1.51
C LEU A 190 13.21 -0.73 2.74
N GLY A 191 13.92 -1.85 2.62
CA GLY A 191 14.05 -2.85 3.68
C GLY A 191 12.76 -3.63 3.95
N THR A 192 11.85 -3.69 2.98
CA THR A 192 10.59 -4.45 3.07
C THR A 192 10.64 -5.74 2.24
N LEU A 193 9.51 -6.41 2.10
CA LEU A 193 9.38 -7.68 1.42
C LEU A 193 8.46 -7.56 0.19
N ALA A 194 8.64 -8.46 -0.78
CA ALA A 194 7.78 -8.59 -1.95
C ALA A 194 7.39 -10.06 -2.16
N VAL A 195 6.11 -10.29 -2.41
CA VAL A 195 5.57 -11.62 -2.71
C VAL A 195 5.87 -11.95 -4.17
N VAL A 196 6.56 -13.06 -4.40
CA VAL A 196 6.92 -13.57 -5.73
C VAL A 196 6.34 -14.98 -5.90
N PRO A 197 5.53 -15.23 -6.94
CA PRO A 197 5.06 -16.60 -7.22
C PRO A 197 6.24 -17.51 -7.54
N GLU A 198 6.18 -18.75 -7.08
CA GLU A 198 7.18 -19.77 -7.40
C GLU A 198 7.38 -19.93 -8.92
N THR A 199 6.30 -19.80 -9.69
CA THR A 199 6.32 -19.91 -11.15
C THR A 199 7.06 -18.77 -11.85
N GLU A 200 7.32 -17.68 -11.15
CA GLU A 200 8.05 -16.50 -11.64
C GLU A 200 9.49 -16.44 -11.09
N TRP A 201 9.82 -17.36 -10.20
CA TRP A 201 11.18 -17.45 -9.66
C TRP A 201 12.19 -17.73 -10.78
N ALA A 202 13.23 -16.92 -10.83
CA ALA A 202 14.35 -17.07 -11.74
C ALA A 202 15.68 -16.85 -10.99
N TYR A 203 16.75 -17.46 -11.46
CA TYR A 203 18.06 -17.42 -10.79
C TYR A 203 18.62 -16.00 -10.67
N GLU A 204 18.25 -15.11 -11.57
CA GLU A 204 18.59 -13.68 -11.54
C GLU A 204 18.03 -12.95 -10.31
N MET A 205 17.07 -13.56 -9.61
CA MET A 205 16.48 -13.01 -8.37
C MET A 205 17.23 -13.45 -7.11
N GLU A 206 18.25 -14.30 -7.21
CA GLU A 206 19.06 -14.75 -6.06
C GLU A 206 19.60 -13.59 -5.18
N PRO A 207 20.05 -12.44 -5.73
CA PRO A 207 20.50 -11.30 -4.93
C PRO A 207 19.43 -10.64 -4.06
N TYR A 208 18.16 -11.03 -4.21
CA TYR A 208 16.99 -10.47 -3.50
C TYR A 208 16.31 -11.49 -2.58
N LEU A 209 16.91 -12.64 -2.29
CA LEU A 209 16.30 -13.69 -1.48
C LEU A 209 15.86 -13.22 -0.08
N ASN A 210 16.53 -12.24 0.48
CA ASN A 210 16.17 -11.66 1.77
C ASN A 210 14.88 -10.82 1.72
N GLU A 211 14.53 -10.29 0.57
CA GLU A 211 13.35 -9.46 0.33
C GLU A 211 12.17 -10.25 -0.24
N ILE A 212 12.39 -11.51 -0.64
CA ILE A 212 11.37 -12.35 -1.27
C ILE A 212 10.54 -13.08 -0.21
N ILE A 213 9.21 -12.98 -0.35
CA ILE A 213 8.25 -13.95 0.17
C ILE A 213 7.88 -14.85 -1.01
N LEU A 214 8.38 -16.07 -1.02
CA LEU A 214 8.08 -17.00 -2.11
C LEU A 214 6.69 -17.60 -1.90
N TYR A 215 5.77 -17.30 -2.82
CA TYR A 215 4.42 -17.86 -2.81
C TYR A 215 4.39 -19.22 -3.53
N LEU A 216 4.08 -20.27 -2.78
CA LEU A 216 4.08 -21.66 -3.24
C LEU A 216 2.66 -22.06 -3.65
N ASN A 217 2.42 -22.27 -4.95
CA ASN A 217 1.11 -22.70 -5.44
C ASN A 217 0.82 -24.20 -5.22
N ASN A 218 1.85 -24.99 -4.96
CA ASN A 218 1.80 -26.43 -4.91
C ASN A 218 2.38 -26.97 -3.59
N ASN A 219 2.45 -28.31 -3.50
CA ASN A 219 3.08 -28.98 -2.37
C ASN A 219 4.51 -28.46 -2.15
N PRO A 220 4.83 -27.91 -0.96
CA PRO A 220 6.15 -27.34 -0.67
C PRO A 220 7.30 -28.38 -0.61
N ASP A 221 6.99 -29.67 -0.68
CA ASP A 221 7.99 -30.76 -0.56
C ASP A 221 9.01 -30.74 -1.71
N HIS A 222 8.65 -30.21 -2.89
CA HIS A 222 9.53 -30.13 -4.06
C HIS A 222 10.43 -28.89 -4.09
N LEU A 223 10.26 -27.95 -3.15
CA LEU A 223 11.08 -26.75 -3.10
C LEU A 223 12.58 -27.10 -2.96
N ASP A 224 13.41 -26.54 -3.82
CA ASP A 224 14.85 -26.78 -3.79
C ASP A 224 15.46 -26.36 -2.44
N SER A 225 16.29 -27.24 -1.90
CA SER A 225 16.93 -27.02 -0.60
C SER A 225 17.91 -25.84 -0.61
N THR A 226 18.50 -25.52 -1.75
CA THR A 226 19.42 -24.37 -1.90
C THR A 226 18.63 -23.08 -1.85
N LEU A 227 17.53 -23.02 -2.60
CA LEU A 227 16.62 -21.88 -2.59
C LEU A 227 16.03 -21.65 -1.20
N LEU A 228 15.52 -22.72 -0.57
CA LEU A 228 14.95 -22.67 0.77
C LEU A 228 15.93 -22.07 1.81
N LYS A 229 17.21 -22.41 1.73
CA LYS A 229 18.23 -21.85 2.65
C LYS A 229 18.37 -20.34 2.55
N GLY A 230 18.19 -19.76 1.38
CA GLY A 230 18.29 -18.30 1.17
C GLY A 230 17.05 -17.53 1.61
N LEU A 231 15.87 -18.15 1.62
CA LEU A 231 14.61 -17.46 1.92
C LEU A 231 14.42 -17.23 3.43
N ARG A 232 13.91 -16.09 3.82
CA ARG A 232 13.50 -15.78 5.21
C ARG A 232 12.03 -16.10 5.45
N MET A 233 11.21 -16.01 4.40
CA MET A 233 9.76 -16.19 4.48
C MET A 233 9.22 -16.88 3.24
N VAL A 234 8.24 -17.73 3.44
CA VAL A 234 7.41 -18.32 2.37
C VAL A 234 5.94 -18.09 2.67
N GLU A 235 5.14 -18.09 1.63
CA GLU A 235 3.71 -18.01 1.72
C GLU A 235 3.08 -19.21 1.04
N ILE A 236 2.12 -19.85 1.73
CA ILE A 236 1.37 -21.00 1.22
C ILE A 236 -0.12 -20.70 1.20
N PRO A 237 -0.88 -21.14 0.19
CA PRO A 237 -2.32 -20.94 0.17
C PRO A 237 -3.00 -21.73 1.28
N ASP A 238 -4.10 -21.18 1.82
CA ASP A 238 -4.93 -21.92 2.75
C ASP A 238 -5.55 -23.17 2.10
N GLY A 239 -5.63 -24.24 2.87
CA GLY A 239 -6.17 -25.54 2.45
C GLY A 239 -6.24 -26.53 3.61
N GLU A 240 -6.80 -27.72 3.35
CA GLU A 240 -7.02 -28.72 4.40
C GLU A 240 -5.73 -29.15 5.11
N ASN A 241 -4.62 -29.23 4.40
CA ASN A 241 -3.34 -29.73 4.91
C ASN A 241 -2.32 -28.62 5.20
N VAL A 242 -2.74 -27.36 5.24
CA VAL A 242 -1.81 -26.21 5.33
C VAL A 242 -0.91 -26.26 6.57
N ILE A 243 -1.43 -26.66 7.72
CA ILE A 243 -0.65 -26.78 8.97
C ILE A 243 0.37 -27.94 8.89
N VAL A 244 0.04 -29.03 8.19
CA VAL A 244 0.99 -30.11 7.96
C VAL A 244 2.11 -29.64 7.03
N GLN A 245 1.78 -28.89 5.99
CA GLN A 245 2.76 -28.27 5.09
C GLN A 245 3.68 -27.30 5.84
N GLN A 246 3.10 -26.45 6.70
CA GLN A 246 3.87 -25.57 7.57
C GLN A 246 4.87 -26.34 8.43
N LYS A 247 4.44 -27.42 9.10
CA LYS A 247 5.32 -28.24 9.95
C LYS A 247 6.47 -28.85 9.13
N ARG A 248 6.20 -29.40 7.95
CA ARG A 248 7.23 -29.98 7.06
C ARG A 248 8.26 -28.93 6.61
N LEU A 249 7.82 -27.72 6.29
CA LEU A 249 8.73 -26.62 5.96
C LEU A 249 9.61 -26.26 7.17
N LYS A 250 9.03 -26.19 8.37
CA LYS A 250 9.76 -25.95 9.61
C LYS A 250 10.77 -27.04 9.96
N GLU A 251 10.48 -28.30 9.68
CA GLU A 251 11.43 -29.42 9.84
C GLU A 251 12.65 -29.24 8.93
N ARG A 252 12.45 -28.71 7.71
CA ARG A 252 13.54 -28.45 6.74
C ARG A 252 14.33 -27.18 7.06
N LYS A 253 13.66 -26.13 7.59
CA LYS A 253 14.26 -24.84 7.99
C LYS A 253 13.51 -24.24 9.18
N PRO A 254 13.97 -24.48 10.42
CA PRO A 254 13.30 -23.97 11.63
C PRO A 254 13.17 -22.44 11.71
N GLU A 255 14.13 -21.70 11.11
CA GLU A 255 14.15 -20.22 11.12
C GLU A 255 13.22 -19.60 10.07
N LEU A 256 12.61 -20.41 9.20
CA LEU A 256 11.72 -19.91 8.16
C LEU A 256 10.42 -19.39 8.75
N VAL A 257 10.03 -18.16 8.45
CA VAL A 257 8.70 -17.64 8.77
C VAL A 257 7.71 -18.09 7.69
N ILE A 258 6.54 -18.57 8.09
CA ILE A 258 5.54 -19.09 7.16
C ILE A 258 4.25 -18.28 7.27
N ALA A 259 3.84 -17.70 6.13
CA ALA A 259 2.54 -17.07 5.99
C ALA A 259 1.54 -18.03 5.35
N ILE A 260 0.31 -17.98 5.82
CA ILE A 260 -0.83 -18.66 5.22
C ILE A 260 -1.70 -17.61 4.53
N ARG A 261 -1.82 -17.69 3.19
CA ARG A 261 -2.64 -16.79 2.39
C ARG A 261 -4.08 -17.25 2.36
N LEU A 262 -4.96 -16.46 2.98
CA LEU A 262 -6.38 -16.75 3.11
C LEU A 262 -7.21 -15.69 2.40
N CYS A 263 -8.05 -16.13 1.46
CA CYS A 263 -9.02 -15.25 0.82
C CYS A 263 -10.15 -14.89 1.79
N LEU A 264 -10.41 -13.60 1.93
CA LEU A 264 -11.52 -13.13 2.76
C LEU A 264 -12.87 -13.61 2.20
N ASN A 265 -13.68 -14.14 3.08
CA ASN A 265 -15.02 -14.63 2.83
C ASN A 265 -15.81 -14.67 4.15
N PRO A 266 -17.13 -14.95 4.15
CA PRO A 266 -17.96 -14.95 5.36
C PRO A 266 -17.51 -15.92 6.47
N LYS A 267 -16.70 -16.94 6.17
CA LYS A 267 -16.17 -17.92 7.14
C LYS A 267 -14.74 -17.62 7.56
N ALA A 268 -14.16 -16.51 7.12
CA ALA A 268 -12.75 -16.20 7.37
C ALA A 268 -12.44 -16.08 8.87
N SER A 269 -13.35 -15.54 9.70
CA SER A 269 -13.14 -15.40 11.15
C SER A 269 -12.98 -16.76 11.82
N GLU A 270 -13.82 -17.73 11.52
CA GLU A 270 -13.73 -19.10 12.06
C GLU A 270 -12.44 -19.78 11.62
N ARG A 271 -12.10 -19.62 10.31
CA ARG A 271 -10.89 -20.23 9.75
C ARG A 271 -9.62 -19.64 10.35
N VAL A 272 -9.56 -18.34 10.55
CA VAL A 272 -8.42 -17.66 11.20
C VAL A 272 -8.24 -18.14 12.63
N LEU A 273 -9.32 -18.25 13.41
CA LEU A 273 -9.29 -18.81 14.77
C LEU A 273 -8.71 -20.22 14.80
N GLN A 274 -9.17 -21.08 13.90
CA GLN A 274 -8.66 -22.44 13.76
C GLN A 274 -7.16 -22.44 13.46
N LEU A 275 -6.74 -21.71 12.41
CA LEU A 275 -5.34 -21.64 11.98
C LEU A 275 -4.44 -21.11 13.11
N ALA A 276 -4.88 -20.07 13.83
CA ALA A 276 -4.15 -19.49 14.95
C ALA A 276 -3.99 -20.48 16.10
N GLY A 277 -5.06 -21.24 16.43
CA GLY A 277 -5.04 -22.32 17.42
C GLY A 277 -4.13 -23.48 17.03
N ASP A 278 -4.10 -23.84 15.75
CA ASP A 278 -3.26 -24.92 15.20
C ASP A 278 -1.77 -24.53 15.05
N GLY A 279 -1.42 -23.24 15.31
CA GLY A 279 -0.04 -22.80 15.35
C GLY A 279 0.43 -22.03 14.12
N ALA A 280 -0.48 -21.46 13.31
CA ALA A 280 -0.09 -20.52 12.27
C ALA A 280 0.75 -19.36 12.84
N GLU A 281 1.72 -18.87 12.06
CA GLU A 281 2.63 -17.79 12.48
C GLU A 281 2.16 -16.45 11.94
N VAL A 282 1.90 -16.41 10.64
CA VAL A 282 1.42 -15.25 9.89
C VAL A 282 0.22 -15.65 9.08
N ILE A 283 -0.85 -14.88 9.14
CA ILE A 283 -2.02 -15.09 8.28
C ILE A 283 -2.16 -13.85 7.40
N HIS A 284 -2.06 -14.06 6.09
CA HIS A 284 -2.24 -13.03 5.09
C HIS A 284 -3.66 -13.07 4.55
N LEU A 285 -4.44 -12.10 4.97
CA LEU A 285 -5.84 -11.91 4.60
C LEU A 285 -5.91 -11.04 3.35
N TRP A 286 -6.49 -11.55 2.26
CA TRP A 286 -6.60 -10.76 1.05
C TRP A 286 -8.05 -10.64 0.56
N ALA A 287 -8.41 -9.43 0.16
CA ALA A 287 -9.64 -9.08 -0.53
C ALA A 287 -9.34 -8.84 -2.02
N ASP A 288 -10.37 -8.55 -2.80
CA ASP A 288 -10.20 -8.22 -4.20
C ASP A 288 -9.57 -6.82 -4.42
N GLU A 289 -9.43 -6.42 -5.68
CA GLU A 289 -8.85 -5.13 -6.08
C GLU A 289 -9.66 -3.91 -5.63
N TYR A 290 -10.85 -4.10 -5.11
CA TYR A 290 -11.75 -3.08 -4.55
C TYR A 290 -11.87 -3.15 -3.02
N GLY A 291 -11.18 -4.09 -2.39
CA GLY A 291 -11.26 -4.33 -0.95
C GLY A 291 -12.48 -5.13 -0.51
N LEU A 292 -13.11 -5.86 -1.43
CA LEU A 292 -14.28 -6.68 -1.13
C LEU A 292 -13.88 -8.14 -0.90
N GLU A 293 -14.53 -8.79 0.08
CA GLU A 293 -14.40 -10.24 0.30
C GLU A 293 -15.13 -11.04 -0.79
N GLN A 294 -14.84 -12.34 -0.90
CA GLN A 294 -15.59 -13.23 -1.79
C GLN A 294 -16.94 -13.63 -1.17
N GLY A 295 -18.01 -13.57 -1.95
CA GLY A 295 -19.36 -13.99 -1.53
C GLY A 295 -20.47 -13.24 -2.24
N ASP A 296 -21.73 -13.65 -1.99
CA ASP A 296 -22.92 -13.05 -2.61
C ASP A 296 -23.22 -11.64 -2.09
N LYS A 297 -22.87 -11.36 -0.84
CA LYS A 297 -23.00 -10.05 -0.19
C LYS A 297 -21.65 -9.70 0.45
N PRO A 298 -20.69 -9.27 -0.36
CA PRO A 298 -19.33 -9.06 0.11
C PRO A 298 -19.27 -7.90 1.11
N LEU A 299 -18.63 -8.14 2.24
CA LEU A 299 -18.21 -7.08 3.14
C LEU A 299 -16.91 -6.46 2.65
N PHE A 300 -16.71 -5.21 3.01
CA PHE A 300 -15.45 -4.54 2.78
C PHE A 300 -14.40 -5.03 3.79
N ILE A 301 -13.14 -5.09 3.40
CA ILE A 301 -12.03 -5.66 4.19
C ILE A 301 -11.98 -5.13 5.64
N LYS A 302 -12.30 -3.84 5.89
CA LYS A 302 -12.24 -3.26 7.23
C LYS A 302 -13.22 -3.92 8.20
N GLU A 303 -14.44 -4.25 7.74
CA GLU A 303 -15.46 -4.91 8.57
C GLU A 303 -15.04 -6.33 8.93
N ARG A 304 -14.61 -7.10 7.93
CA ARG A 304 -14.18 -8.47 8.15
C ARG A 304 -12.93 -8.55 9.03
N LEU A 305 -11.98 -7.66 8.83
CA LEU A 305 -10.77 -7.59 9.64
C LEU A 305 -11.06 -7.22 11.10
N LYS A 306 -11.98 -6.28 11.34
CA LYS A 306 -12.46 -5.92 12.70
C LYS A 306 -13.05 -7.14 13.40
N GLU A 307 -13.90 -7.90 12.72
CA GLU A 307 -14.50 -9.13 13.27
C GLU A 307 -13.42 -10.17 13.61
N ILE A 308 -12.49 -10.44 12.69
CA ILE A 308 -11.37 -11.36 12.90
C ILE A 308 -10.52 -10.93 14.09
N HIS A 309 -10.17 -9.66 14.16
CA HIS A 309 -9.37 -9.13 15.28
C HIS A 309 -10.05 -9.34 16.63
N LEU A 310 -11.34 -8.99 16.74
CA LEU A 310 -12.11 -9.15 17.98
C LEU A 310 -12.22 -10.63 18.38
N SER A 311 -12.49 -11.52 17.44
CA SER A 311 -12.55 -12.96 17.72
C SER A 311 -11.23 -13.52 18.27
N LEU A 312 -10.10 -13.06 17.73
CA LEU A 312 -8.77 -13.44 18.23
C LEU A 312 -8.45 -12.85 19.61
N VAL A 313 -8.94 -11.64 19.90
CA VAL A 313 -8.81 -10.99 21.23
C VAL A 313 -9.63 -11.78 22.25
N GLU A 314 -10.87 -12.10 21.94
CA GLU A 314 -11.75 -12.92 22.79
C GLU A 314 -11.15 -14.30 23.10
N ALA A 315 -10.50 -14.91 22.11
CA ALA A 315 -9.78 -16.17 22.27
C ALA A 315 -8.44 -16.06 23.03
N GLY A 316 -7.96 -14.83 23.31
CA GLY A 316 -6.69 -14.59 24.03
C GLY A 316 -5.44 -14.94 23.22
N ILE A 317 -5.52 -15.02 21.88
CA ILE A 317 -4.42 -15.44 21.01
C ILE A 317 -3.96 -14.34 20.03
N ARG A 318 -4.64 -13.17 20.02
CA ARG A 318 -4.33 -12.09 19.05
C ARG A 318 -2.87 -11.62 19.08
N ASP A 319 -2.27 -11.55 20.26
CA ASP A 319 -0.90 -11.06 20.42
C ASP A 319 0.17 -12.06 19.98
N GLN A 320 -0.21 -13.31 19.72
CA GLN A 320 0.73 -14.35 19.32
C GLN A 320 0.95 -14.36 17.81
N ILE A 321 -0.04 -13.99 17.02
CA ILE A 321 0.00 -14.12 15.55
C ILE A 321 0.14 -12.77 14.86
N THR A 322 0.68 -12.80 13.66
CA THR A 322 0.72 -11.65 12.77
C THR A 322 -0.40 -11.74 11.75
N LEU A 323 -1.20 -10.68 11.63
CA LEU A 323 -2.18 -10.50 10.57
C LEU A 323 -1.64 -9.51 9.54
N ILE A 324 -1.53 -9.95 8.30
CA ILE A 324 -1.26 -9.09 7.14
C ILE A 324 -2.59 -8.94 6.40
N ALA A 325 -2.93 -7.73 5.95
CA ALA A 325 -4.17 -7.48 5.24
C ALA A 325 -3.93 -6.73 3.94
N GLY A 326 -4.57 -7.16 2.85
CA GLY A 326 -4.43 -6.57 1.51
C GLY A 326 -5.70 -6.59 0.69
N GLY A 327 -5.76 -5.73 -0.31
CA GLY A 327 -6.89 -5.50 -1.20
C GLY A 327 -7.52 -4.12 -1.04
N GLY A 328 -7.72 -3.43 -2.14
CA GLY A 328 -8.33 -2.09 -2.18
C GLY A 328 -7.55 -0.97 -1.51
N ILE A 329 -6.28 -1.17 -1.17
CA ILE A 329 -5.46 -0.12 -0.53
C ILE A 329 -4.98 0.84 -1.61
N ALA A 330 -5.55 2.03 -1.64
CA ALA A 330 -5.25 3.04 -2.66
C ALA A 330 -4.44 4.23 -2.14
N MET A 331 -4.41 4.47 -0.82
CA MET A 331 -3.80 5.63 -0.20
C MET A 331 -3.14 5.29 1.13
N ALA A 332 -2.26 6.15 1.60
CA ALA A 332 -1.52 5.94 2.85
C ALA A 332 -2.42 5.82 4.09
N GLU A 333 -3.53 6.59 4.16
CA GLU A 333 -4.49 6.49 5.26
C GLU A 333 -5.22 5.14 5.30
N HIS A 334 -5.38 4.46 4.16
CA HIS A 334 -5.98 3.11 4.13
C HIS A 334 -5.13 2.11 4.90
N MET A 335 -3.79 2.24 4.84
CA MET A 335 -2.87 1.46 5.65
C MET A 335 -3.14 1.67 7.15
N ALA A 336 -3.18 2.93 7.61
CA ALA A 336 -3.45 3.24 9.00
C ALA A 336 -4.83 2.73 9.45
N LYS A 337 -5.86 2.88 8.61
CA LYS A 337 -7.23 2.40 8.87
C LYS A 337 -7.28 0.87 9.02
N LEU A 338 -6.57 0.10 8.20
CA LEU A 338 -6.49 -1.35 8.36
C LEU A 338 -5.73 -1.76 9.62
N ILE A 339 -4.68 -1.04 10.00
CA ILE A 339 -3.97 -1.32 11.26
C ILE A 339 -4.89 -1.04 12.45
N ILE A 340 -5.68 0.03 12.44
CA ILE A 340 -6.71 0.31 13.47
C ILE A 340 -7.72 -0.84 13.53
N CYS A 341 -8.13 -1.39 12.39
CA CYS A 341 -9.04 -2.53 12.33
C CYS A 341 -8.41 -3.87 12.74
N GLY A 342 -7.12 -3.90 13.01
CA GLY A 342 -6.45 -5.06 13.59
C GLY A 342 -5.33 -5.69 12.76
N ALA A 343 -4.92 -5.15 11.61
CA ALA A 343 -3.73 -5.64 10.91
C ALA A 343 -2.44 -5.28 11.66
N ASP A 344 -1.41 -6.11 11.53
CA ASP A 344 -0.03 -5.78 11.95
C ASP A 344 0.73 -5.09 10.80
N ALA A 345 0.48 -5.52 9.56
CA ALA A 345 1.02 -4.95 8.34
C ALA A 345 -0.01 -5.04 7.21
N VAL A 346 0.25 -4.33 6.13
CA VAL A 346 -0.61 -4.35 4.94
C VAL A 346 0.17 -4.79 3.71
N THR A 347 -0.54 -5.34 2.70
CA THR A 347 0.03 -5.57 1.39
C THR A 347 -0.53 -4.60 0.38
N VAL A 348 0.32 -4.13 -0.53
CA VAL A 348 -0.03 -3.23 -1.64
C VAL A 348 0.32 -3.84 -2.97
N ASP A 349 -0.54 -3.61 -3.95
CA ASP A 349 -0.47 -4.15 -5.31
C ASP A 349 -0.62 -3.05 -6.38
N ILE A 350 -1.85 -2.62 -6.65
CA ILE A 350 -2.17 -1.63 -7.71
C ILE A 350 -1.43 -0.30 -7.55
N PRO A 351 -1.26 0.29 -6.34
CA PRO A 351 -0.46 1.50 -6.19
C PRO A 351 0.96 1.39 -6.72
N LEU A 352 1.56 0.19 -6.67
CA LEU A 352 2.90 -0.05 -7.21
C LEU A 352 2.90 0.06 -8.75
N LEU A 353 1.87 -0.48 -9.41
CA LEU A 353 1.68 -0.31 -10.84
C LEU A 353 1.43 1.16 -11.21
N VAL A 354 0.57 1.83 -10.44
CA VAL A 354 0.25 3.24 -10.65
C VAL A 354 1.49 4.12 -10.45
N ALA A 355 2.36 3.80 -9.48
CA ALA A 355 3.64 4.49 -9.32
C ALA A 355 4.47 4.48 -10.62
N MET A 356 4.38 3.42 -11.42
CA MET A 356 5.02 3.28 -12.73
C MET A 356 4.15 3.81 -13.88
N GLU A 357 3.21 4.71 -13.60
CA GLU A 357 2.30 5.36 -14.55
C GLU A 357 1.18 4.48 -15.13
N CYS A 358 0.91 3.31 -14.55
CA CYS A 358 -0.27 2.52 -14.91
C CYS A 358 -1.54 3.37 -14.81
N ARG A 359 -2.39 3.27 -15.83
CA ARG A 359 -3.68 3.99 -15.91
C ARG A 359 -4.87 3.19 -15.37
N VAL A 360 -4.61 2.01 -14.79
CA VAL A 360 -5.64 1.07 -14.31
C VAL A 360 -6.67 0.71 -15.39
N CYS A 361 -6.24 0.70 -16.64
CA CYS A 361 -7.11 0.41 -17.80
C CYS A 361 -7.36 -1.09 -18.03
N ARG A 362 -6.63 -1.97 -17.33
CA ARG A 362 -6.73 -3.45 -17.37
C ARG A 362 -6.56 -4.10 -18.75
N ARG A 363 -6.13 -3.35 -19.78
CA ARG A 363 -5.95 -3.86 -21.15
C ARG A 363 -5.01 -5.07 -21.20
N CYS A 364 -4.01 -5.12 -20.33
CA CYS A 364 -3.09 -6.25 -20.23
C CYS A 364 -3.75 -7.56 -19.76
N LYS A 365 -4.89 -7.52 -19.04
CA LYS A 365 -5.68 -8.72 -18.71
C LYS A 365 -6.24 -9.38 -19.99
N GLU A 366 -6.48 -8.59 -21.02
CA GLU A 366 -7.02 -9.02 -22.33
C GLU A 366 -5.92 -9.26 -23.37
N GLY A 367 -4.64 -9.19 -22.97
CA GLY A 367 -3.51 -9.33 -23.88
C GLY A 367 -3.31 -8.14 -24.83
N ILE A 368 -3.95 -7.01 -24.56
CA ILE A 368 -3.82 -5.78 -25.36
C ILE A 368 -2.59 -5.00 -24.88
N ALA A 369 -1.83 -4.42 -25.81
CA ALA A 369 -0.62 -3.66 -25.52
C ALA A 369 -0.85 -2.56 -24.47
N CYS A 370 0.12 -2.41 -23.57
CA CYS A 370 0.09 -1.43 -22.50
C CYS A 370 0.28 -0.01 -23.08
N PRO A 371 -0.63 0.95 -22.82
CA PRO A 371 -0.54 2.30 -23.39
C PRO A 371 0.59 3.16 -22.79
N VAL A 372 1.26 2.65 -21.75
CA VAL A 372 2.40 3.31 -21.07
C VAL A 372 3.64 2.39 -21.06
N GLU A 373 3.64 1.36 -21.89
CA GLU A 373 4.80 0.48 -22.15
C GLU A 373 5.46 -0.08 -20.88
N LEU A 374 4.67 -0.49 -19.88
CA LEU A 374 5.19 -1.07 -18.63
C LEU A 374 6.00 -2.36 -18.87
N ASP A 375 5.79 -3.04 -19.97
CA ASP A 375 6.58 -4.19 -20.42
C ASP A 375 8.03 -3.81 -20.76
N MET A 376 8.30 -2.51 -20.99
CA MET A 376 9.62 -1.95 -21.25
C MET A 376 10.15 -1.08 -20.10
N VAL A 377 9.52 -1.12 -18.94
CA VAL A 377 9.90 -0.29 -17.78
C VAL A 377 11.38 -0.45 -17.42
N ASP A 378 12.06 0.67 -17.20
CA ASP A 378 13.41 0.68 -16.66
C ASP A 378 13.37 0.36 -15.15
N PRO A 379 14.09 -0.67 -14.66
CA PRO A 379 14.03 -1.07 -13.27
C PRO A 379 14.47 0.01 -12.28
N GLU A 380 15.48 0.81 -12.61
CA GLU A 380 15.97 1.88 -11.75
C GLU A 380 14.93 3.02 -11.63
N TRP A 381 14.35 3.43 -12.76
CA TRP A 381 13.29 4.42 -12.78
C TRP A 381 12.05 3.94 -12.02
N GLY A 382 11.58 2.72 -12.29
CA GLY A 382 10.40 2.14 -11.63
C GLY A 382 10.59 2.01 -10.13
N SER A 383 11.71 1.44 -9.69
CA SER A 383 12.02 1.27 -8.26
C SER A 383 12.18 2.62 -7.54
N SER A 384 12.71 3.64 -8.22
CA SER A 384 12.81 4.99 -7.66
C SER A 384 11.43 5.60 -7.43
N ARG A 385 10.48 5.43 -8.35
CA ARG A 385 9.11 5.90 -8.21
C ARG A 385 8.36 5.17 -7.08
N ILE A 386 8.52 3.85 -6.97
CA ILE A 386 7.96 3.08 -5.84
C ILE A 386 8.54 3.57 -4.50
N ARG A 387 9.84 3.78 -4.42
CA ARG A 387 10.48 4.33 -3.23
C ARG A 387 9.93 5.71 -2.86
N ASN A 388 9.74 6.59 -3.83
CA ASN A 388 9.16 7.92 -3.60
C ASN A 388 7.71 7.82 -3.08
N LEU A 389 6.89 6.94 -3.68
CA LEU A 389 5.53 6.70 -3.22
C LEU A 389 5.51 6.23 -1.76
N MET A 390 6.33 5.23 -1.43
CA MET A 390 6.41 4.69 -0.07
C MET A 390 6.99 5.71 0.92
N ALA A 391 7.91 6.56 0.50
CA ALA A 391 8.40 7.67 1.33
C ALA A 391 7.29 8.68 1.63
N GLY A 392 6.44 9.00 0.66
CA GLY A 392 5.24 9.81 0.88
C GLY A 392 4.28 9.17 1.89
N TRP A 393 4.01 7.87 1.72
CA TRP A 393 3.15 7.10 2.64
C TRP A 393 3.73 6.98 4.04
N TYR A 394 5.03 6.77 4.14
CA TYR A 394 5.74 6.79 5.42
C TYR A 394 5.57 8.11 6.16
N ASN A 395 5.79 9.23 5.47
CA ASN A 395 5.62 10.57 6.07
C ASN A 395 4.18 10.80 6.52
N GLN A 396 3.19 10.38 5.74
CA GLN A 396 1.78 10.51 6.12
C GLN A 396 1.43 9.60 7.32
N LEU A 397 1.98 8.40 7.40
CA LEU A 397 1.82 7.54 8.58
C LEU A 397 2.41 8.19 9.83
N LEU A 398 3.59 8.80 9.73
CA LEU A 398 4.18 9.56 10.85
C LEU A 398 3.30 10.74 11.29
N GLU A 399 2.65 11.43 10.34
CA GLU A 399 1.71 12.50 10.66
C GLU A 399 0.48 11.98 11.40
N ILE A 400 -0.09 10.86 10.95
CA ILE A 400 -1.23 10.22 11.61
C ILE A 400 -0.86 9.78 13.01
N LEU A 401 0.25 9.04 13.19
CA LEU A 401 0.71 8.58 14.51
C LEU A 401 1.00 9.75 15.44
N GLY A 402 1.66 10.80 14.95
CA GLY A 402 1.93 12.02 15.70
C GLY A 402 0.65 12.73 16.14
N ALA A 403 -0.33 12.85 15.25
CA ALA A 403 -1.63 13.46 15.55
C ALA A 403 -2.46 12.63 16.55
N MET A 404 -2.28 11.32 16.57
CA MET A 404 -2.90 10.43 17.55
C MET A 404 -2.08 10.29 18.86
N GLY A 405 -0.92 10.95 18.97
CA GLY A 405 -0.04 10.86 20.14
C GLY A 405 0.63 9.49 20.33
N LEU A 406 0.76 8.72 19.23
CA LEU A 406 1.35 7.39 19.24
C LEU A 406 2.82 7.42 18.79
N ARG A 407 3.70 6.72 19.52
CA ARG A 407 5.13 6.63 19.21
C ARG A 407 5.52 5.34 18.49
N GLU A 408 4.58 4.43 18.32
CA GLU A 408 4.80 3.14 17.67
C GLU A 408 3.58 2.77 16.85
N VAL A 409 3.78 2.34 15.61
CA VAL A 409 2.68 1.85 14.77
C VAL A 409 2.00 0.61 15.36
N ARG A 410 2.72 -0.20 16.14
CA ARG A 410 2.18 -1.38 16.83
C ARG A 410 1.07 -1.02 17.82
N ARG A 411 1.09 0.20 18.38
CA ARG A 411 0.04 0.70 19.27
C ARG A 411 -1.22 1.17 18.55
N LEU A 412 -1.14 1.35 17.24
CA LEU A 412 -2.30 1.66 16.43
C LEU A 412 -3.19 0.44 16.21
N ARG A 413 -2.63 -0.77 16.33
CA ARG A 413 -3.32 -2.03 16.07
C ARG A 413 -4.50 -2.25 17.01
N GLY A 414 -5.70 -2.33 16.44
CA GLY A 414 -6.92 -2.58 17.19
C GLY A 414 -7.45 -1.39 18.00
N GLU A 415 -6.91 -0.19 17.80
CA GLU A 415 -7.37 1.06 18.43
C GLU A 415 -8.72 1.53 17.86
N MET A 416 -9.68 0.61 17.72
CA MET A 416 -11.00 0.88 17.14
C MET A 416 -11.82 1.88 17.93
N GLY A 417 -11.58 2.01 19.24
CA GLY A 417 -12.21 3.03 20.10
C GLY A 417 -11.79 4.47 19.76
N ARG A 418 -10.77 4.65 18.90
CA ARG A 418 -10.32 5.94 18.35
C ARG A 418 -10.71 6.13 16.89
N ALA A 419 -11.64 5.32 16.41
CA ALA A 419 -12.21 5.43 15.08
C ALA A 419 -13.73 5.48 15.16
N MET A 420 -14.33 6.24 14.26
CA MET A 420 -15.77 6.27 14.05
C MET A 420 -16.07 5.53 12.75
N PHE A 421 -17.02 4.61 12.80
CA PHE A 421 -17.48 3.87 11.65
C PHE A 421 -18.88 4.33 11.29
N PHE A 422 -19.13 4.62 10.02
CA PHE A 422 -20.43 5.11 9.56
C PHE A 422 -21.54 4.10 9.88
N GLU A 423 -21.27 2.83 9.70
CA GLU A 423 -22.22 1.74 9.94
C GLU A 423 -22.63 1.62 11.42
N ASP A 424 -21.72 1.93 12.34
CA ASP A 424 -22.01 1.93 13.77
C ASP A 424 -22.82 3.19 14.16
N LEU A 425 -22.49 4.35 13.59
CA LEU A 425 -23.26 5.59 13.80
C LEU A 425 -24.67 5.48 13.22
N GLU A 426 -24.84 4.86 12.06
CA GLU A 426 -26.17 4.64 11.46
C GLU A 426 -27.07 3.78 12.37
N LYS A 427 -26.52 2.72 12.99
CA LYS A 427 -27.26 1.87 13.95
C LYS A 427 -27.64 2.58 15.25
N GLU A 428 -26.84 3.57 15.67
CA GLU A 428 -27.14 4.36 16.88
C GLU A 428 -28.23 5.42 16.65
N ILE A 429 -28.38 5.88 15.39
CA ILE A 429 -29.30 6.96 15.04
C ILE A 429 -30.67 6.41 14.56
N PHE A 430 -30.70 5.27 13.90
CA PHE A 430 -31.87 4.63 13.30
C PHE A 430 -32.14 3.24 13.87
#